data_6bb1182e549935970b38c9cbbe405052
#
_entry.id   6bb1182e549935970b38c9cbbe405052
#
_cell.length_a   1.000
_cell.length_b   1.000
_cell.length_c   1.000
_cell.angle_alpha   90.00
_cell.angle_beta   90.00
_cell.angle_gamma   90.00
#
_symmetry.space_group_name_H-M   'P 1'
#
loop_
_entity.id
_entity.type
_entity.pdbx_description
1 polymer ?
#
loop_
_entity_poly.entity_id
_entity_poly.type
_entity_poly.pdbx_seq_one_letter_code
_entity_poly.pdbx_strand_id
1 'polypeptide(L)'
;MRAQTFLIGTSYMMLVAACSGADGMGPRVTKLQDALTQAKVSLRQSVEIGEASVTGGKAVKAALLVDAAPEYSVGALGNGTLHDVRLNIVSGSVVTSSVVGASADPCPGSIPVADAIAIAEARMNGTSVSVQPDDDDHCLREVQVLVGDVLWEVKLARDGAVLETEKSDKDGN
;
A
#
# COMPACT_ATOMS: atom_id res chain seq x y z
N MET A 1 -51.10 -10.61 60.76
CA MET A 1 -49.69 -10.43 60.45
C MET A 1 -49.33 -11.45 59.38
N ARG A 2 -49.11 -11.01 58.11
CA ARG A 2 -48.72 -11.88 56.98
C ARG A 2 -47.26 -11.53 56.62
N ALA A 3 -46.40 -12.55 56.76
CA ALA A 3 -45.02 -12.46 56.35
C ALA A 3 -44.91 -12.56 54.80
N GLN A 4 -44.28 -11.61 54.16
CA GLN A 4 -43.93 -11.66 52.74
C GLN A 4 -42.48 -12.17 52.62
N THR A 5 -42.34 -13.32 51.97
CA THR A 5 -41.04 -13.89 51.64
C THR A 5 -40.53 -13.27 50.33
N PHE A 6 -39.40 -12.57 50.36
CA PHE A 6 -38.70 -12.06 49.21
C PHE A 6 -37.81 -13.13 48.62
N LEU A 7 -38.09 -13.57 47.37
CA LEU A 7 -37.22 -14.41 46.56
C LEU A 7 -36.21 -13.54 45.84
N ILE A 8 -34.94 -13.70 46.19
CA ILE A 8 -33.81 -13.07 45.50
C ILE A 8 -33.46 -13.97 44.32
N GLY A 9 -33.82 -13.51 43.12
CA GLY A 9 -33.43 -14.16 41.88
C GLY A 9 -31.99 -13.82 41.53
N THR A 10 -31.09 -14.79 41.55
CA THR A 10 -29.71 -14.68 41.15
C THR A 10 -29.66 -14.80 39.62
N SER A 11 -29.55 -13.66 38.90
CA SER A 11 -29.28 -13.66 37.46
C SER A 11 -27.84 -14.08 37.20
N TYR A 12 -27.67 -15.26 36.66
CA TYR A 12 -26.41 -15.75 36.09
C TYR A 12 -26.19 -15.02 34.73
N MET A 13 -25.31 -14.04 34.71
CA MET A 13 -24.84 -13.40 33.50
C MET A 13 -23.82 -14.35 32.85
N MET A 14 -24.24 -15.12 31.84
CA MET A 14 -23.31 -15.86 30.99
C MET A 14 -22.47 -14.87 30.20
N LEU A 15 -21.20 -14.74 30.58
CA LEU A 15 -20.17 -14.10 29.79
C LEU A 15 -19.87 -15.04 28.60
N VAL A 16 -20.46 -14.77 27.44
CA VAL A 16 -20.05 -15.39 26.19
C VAL A 16 -18.72 -14.72 25.83
N ALA A 17 -17.61 -15.38 26.14
CA ALA A 17 -16.32 -15.05 25.61
C ALA A 17 -16.38 -15.33 24.09
N ALA A 18 -16.64 -14.31 23.30
CA ALA A 18 -16.37 -14.35 21.88
C ALA A 18 -14.86 -14.50 21.72
N CYS A 19 -14.40 -15.72 21.46
CA CYS A 19 -13.10 -15.96 20.86
C CYS A 19 -13.19 -15.38 19.42
N SER A 20 -12.96 -14.08 19.27
CA SER A 20 -12.51 -13.52 18.01
C SER A 20 -11.13 -14.13 17.77
N GLY A 21 -11.04 -15.10 16.85
CA GLY A 21 -9.76 -15.54 16.31
C GLY A 21 -9.06 -14.30 15.76
N ALA A 22 -8.12 -13.79 16.52
CA ALA A 22 -7.14 -12.88 16.00
C ALA A 22 -6.25 -13.72 15.08
N ASP A 23 -6.63 -13.84 13.81
CA ASP A 23 -5.66 -14.14 12.76
C ASP A 23 -4.66 -13.00 12.87
N GLY A 24 -3.52 -13.29 13.51
CA GLY A 24 -2.52 -12.27 13.83
C GLY A 24 -2.09 -11.60 12.53
N MET A 25 -2.10 -10.27 12.50
CA MET A 25 -1.54 -9.49 11.39
C MET A 25 -0.15 -10.03 11.06
N GLY A 26 0.09 -10.31 9.78
CA GLY A 26 1.42 -10.72 9.33
C GLY A 26 2.46 -9.65 9.70
N PRO A 27 3.70 -10.02 10.02
CA PRO A 27 4.75 -9.08 10.45
C PRO A 27 4.96 -7.91 9.48
N ARG A 28 4.72 -8.14 8.18
CA ARG A 28 4.82 -7.13 7.14
C ARG A 28 3.73 -6.07 7.26
N VAL A 29 2.48 -6.47 7.47
CA VAL A 29 1.33 -5.55 7.61
C VAL A 29 1.53 -4.62 8.81
N THR A 30 1.98 -5.15 9.95
CA THR A 30 2.30 -4.34 11.13
C THR A 30 3.35 -3.26 10.81
N LYS A 31 4.45 -3.64 10.15
CA LYS A 31 5.49 -2.68 9.75
C LYS A 31 4.98 -1.61 8.78
N LEU A 32 4.12 -1.99 7.82
CA LEU A 32 3.49 -1.04 6.90
C LEU A 32 2.60 -0.05 7.65
N GLN A 33 1.77 -0.51 8.59
CA GLN A 33 0.93 0.35 9.41
C GLN A 33 1.77 1.33 10.24
N ASP A 34 2.82 0.83 10.91
CA ASP A 34 3.73 1.66 11.72
C ASP A 34 4.42 2.73 10.86
N ALA A 35 4.85 2.39 9.65
CA ALA A 35 5.44 3.34 8.72
C ALA A 35 4.42 4.37 8.23
N LEU A 36 3.20 3.95 7.88
CA LEU A 36 2.14 4.84 7.42
C LEU A 36 1.69 5.82 8.51
N THR A 37 1.70 5.43 9.80
CA THR A 37 1.40 6.36 10.89
C THR A 37 2.43 7.48 11.04
N GLN A 38 3.67 7.24 10.62
CA GLN A 38 4.76 8.22 10.64
C GLN A 38 4.81 9.07 9.36
N ALA A 39 4.28 8.53 8.24
CA ALA A 39 4.37 9.18 6.94
C ALA A 39 3.53 10.47 6.91
N LYS A 40 4.13 11.55 6.41
CA LYS A 40 3.47 12.81 6.08
C LYS A 40 3.35 13.04 4.58
N VAL A 41 4.05 12.21 3.82
CA VAL A 41 4.01 12.17 2.37
C VAL A 41 3.34 10.87 1.97
N SER A 42 2.36 10.91 1.06
CA SER A 42 1.73 9.71 0.51
C SER A 42 2.60 9.05 -0.57
N LEU A 43 2.32 7.77 -0.91
CA LEU A 43 2.97 7.10 -2.02
C LEU A 43 2.78 7.87 -3.33
N ARG A 44 1.59 8.42 -3.57
CA ARG A 44 1.31 9.26 -4.74
C ARG A 44 2.18 10.50 -4.80
N GLN A 45 2.30 11.25 -3.70
CA GLN A 45 3.18 12.42 -3.63
C GLN A 45 4.65 12.03 -3.82
N SER A 46 5.08 10.87 -3.30
CA SER A 46 6.45 10.38 -3.50
C SER A 46 6.74 10.10 -4.97
N VAL A 47 5.76 9.58 -5.72
CA VAL A 47 5.85 9.38 -7.18
C VAL A 47 6.07 10.72 -7.89
N GLU A 48 5.26 11.74 -7.58
CA GLU A 48 5.38 13.08 -8.18
C GLU A 48 6.77 13.72 -7.90
N ILE A 49 7.27 13.57 -6.67
CA ILE A 49 8.63 14.06 -6.31
C ILE A 49 9.71 13.26 -7.03
N GLY A 50 9.58 11.93 -7.10
CA GLY A 50 10.54 11.06 -7.78
C GLY A 50 10.63 11.38 -9.28
N GLU A 51 9.50 11.58 -9.96
CA GLU A 51 9.46 12.01 -11.35
C GLU A 51 10.15 13.37 -11.54
N ALA A 52 9.84 14.35 -10.70
CA ALA A 52 10.42 15.68 -10.76
C ALA A 52 11.95 15.69 -10.51
N SER A 53 12.48 14.71 -9.79
CA SER A 53 13.91 14.60 -9.48
C SER A 53 14.77 14.03 -10.61
N VAL A 54 14.13 13.47 -11.65
CA VAL A 54 14.79 12.88 -12.82
C VAL A 54 14.41 13.66 -14.07
N THR A 55 15.39 14.09 -14.85
CA THR A 55 15.12 14.85 -16.08
C THR A 55 14.28 14.04 -17.08
N GLY A 56 13.09 14.52 -17.42
CA GLY A 56 12.12 13.80 -18.23
C GLY A 56 11.58 12.55 -17.53
N GLY A 57 11.59 12.55 -16.20
CA GLY A 57 11.20 11.41 -15.37
C GLY A 57 9.75 11.02 -15.54
N LYS A 58 9.50 9.72 -15.65
CA LYS A 58 8.21 9.07 -15.61
C LYS A 58 8.32 7.86 -14.69
N ALA A 59 7.51 7.81 -13.63
CA ALA A 59 7.51 6.67 -12.73
C ALA A 59 6.99 5.41 -13.45
N VAL A 60 7.64 4.30 -13.19
CA VAL A 60 7.23 2.96 -13.66
C VAL A 60 6.83 2.06 -12.51
N LYS A 61 7.32 2.33 -11.31
CA LYS A 61 6.98 1.63 -10.06
C LYS A 61 7.23 2.52 -8.86
N ALA A 62 6.57 2.23 -7.74
CA ALA A 62 6.88 2.82 -6.44
C ALA A 62 6.50 1.87 -5.30
N ALA A 63 7.18 1.97 -4.16
CA ALA A 63 6.87 1.17 -2.98
C ALA A 63 7.28 1.87 -1.67
N LEU A 64 6.53 1.62 -0.60
CA LEU A 64 6.93 1.89 0.77
C LEU A 64 7.81 0.73 1.26
N LEU A 65 9.04 1.03 1.59
CA LEU A 65 10.00 0.09 2.16
C LEU A 65 9.99 0.22 3.69
N VAL A 66 9.98 -0.92 4.39
CA VAL A 66 9.81 -0.97 5.85
C VAL A 66 10.89 -1.79 6.58
N ASP A 67 12.06 -1.98 5.93
CA ASP A 67 13.11 -2.84 6.49
C ASP A 67 13.82 -2.20 7.71
N ALA A 68 14.68 -1.21 7.49
CA ALA A 68 15.44 -0.57 8.56
C ALA A 68 14.87 0.80 8.95
N ALA A 69 14.92 1.76 8.04
CA ALA A 69 14.24 3.04 8.16
C ALA A 69 13.19 3.12 7.06
N PRO A 70 11.93 3.45 7.37
CA PRO A 70 10.89 3.53 6.35
C PRO A 70 11.19 4.62 5.32
N GLU A 71 11.18 4.24 4.04
CA GLU A 71 11.43 5.12 2.90
C GLU A 71 10.49 4.78 1.76
N TYR A 72 10.19 5.75 0.89
CA TYR A 72 9.64 5.44 -0.42
C TYR A 72 10.75 5.17 -1.42
N SER A 73 10.56 4.15 -2.27
CA SER A 73 11.36 3.88 -3.45
C SER A 73 10.52 4.18 -4.68
N VAL A 74 11.01 5.01 -5.57
CA VAL A 74 10.37 5.34 -6.85
C VAL A 74 11.30 4.98 -7.98
N GLY A 75 10.90 4.03 -8.83
CA GLY A 75 11.57 3.74 -10.08
C GLY A 75 11.12 4.74 -11.14
N ALA A 76 11.97 5.72 -11.45
CA ALA A 76 11.69 6.77 -12.44
C ALA A 76 12.53 6.55 -13.70
N LEU A 77 11.87 6.48 -14.85
CA LEU A 77 12.51 6.35 -16.15
C LEU A 77 12.68 7.74 -16.76
N GLY A 78 13.94 8.15 -17.04
CA GLY A 78 14.27 9.41 -17.70
C GLY A 78 15.34 9.21 -18.78
N ASN A 79 15.10 9.70 -19.99
CA ASN A 79 16.05 9.60 -21.11
C ASN A 79 16.58 8.19 -21.39
N GLY A 80 15.70 7.16 -21.28
CA GLY A 80 16.08 5.77 -21.51
C GLY A 80 16.89 5.14 -20.37
N THR A 81 16.92 5.75 -19.21
CA THR A 81 17.63 5.27 -18.01
C THR A 81 16.68 5.17 -16.84
N LEU A 82 16.67 4.00 -16.16
CA LEU A 82 15.92 3.80 -14.93
C LEU A 82 16.73 4.28 -13.74
N HIS A 83 16.11 5.11 -12.92
CA HIS A 83 16.63 5.61 -11.65
C HIS A 83 15.84 5.01 -10.48
N ASP A 84 16.51 4.63 -9.40
CA ASP A 84 15.89 4.37 -8.10
C ASP A 84 16.05 5.61 -7.23
N VAL A 85 14.94 6.26 -6.94
CA VAL A 85 14.87 7.47 -6.12
C VAL A 85 14.29 7.09 -4.77
N ARG A 86 15.07 7.30 -3.70
CA ARG A 86 14.65 7.07 -2.32
C ARG A 86 14.25 8.37 -1.67
N LEU A 87 13.10 8.36 -0.99
CA LEU A 87 12.54 9.53 -0.35
C LEU A 87 12.20 9.26 1.10
N ASN A 88 12.48 10.24 1.95
CA ASN A 88 12.07 10.21 3.34
C ASN A 88 10.55 10.34 3.46
N ILE A 89 9.89 9.42 4.18
CA ILE A 89 8.42 9.37 4.31
C ILE A 89 7.81 10.56 5.06
N VAL A 90 8.61 11.29 5.85
CA VAL A 90 8.14 12.42 6.65
C VAL A 90 8.33 13.74 5.93
N SER A 91 9.49 13.98 5.35
CA SER A 91 9.83 15.26 4.71
C SER A 91 9.58 15.27 3.20
N GLY A 92 9.51 14.13 2.55
CA GLY A 92 9.50 14.00 1.09
C GLY A 92 10.85 14.33 0.44
N SER A 93 11.91 14.62 1.23
CA SER A 93 13.21 14.91 0.66
C SER A 93 13.82 13.68 0.01
N VAL A 94 14.49 13.87 -1.13
CA VAL A 94 15.27 12.82 -1.78
C VAL A 94 16.47 12.48 -0.90
N VAL A 95 16.57 11.23 -0.48
CA VAL A 95 17.68 10.69 0.32
C VAL A 95 18.80 10.23 -0.61
N THR A 96 18.43 9.47 -1.65
CA THR A 96 19.36 9.02 -2.69
C THR A 96 18.67 8.98 -4.04
N SER A 97 19.46 9.13 -5.10
CA SER A 97 19.03 8.87 -6.48
C SER A 97 20.17 8.15 -7.18
N SER A 98 19.92 6.91 -7.61
CA SER A 98 20.92 6.07 -8.24
C SER A 98 20.44 5.54 -9.59
N VAL A 99 21.37 5.44 -10.55
CA VAL A 99 21.12 4.82 -11.84
C VAL A 99 21.08 3.31 -11.66
N VAL A 100 19.99 2.70 -12.08
CA VAL A 100 19.83 1.24 -12.08
C VAL A 100 20.36 0.64 -13.40
N GLY A 101 20.09 1.30 -14.53
CA GLY A 101 20.56 0.86 -15.84
C GLY A 101 19.74 1.44 -16.98
N ALA A 102 20.14 1.13 -18.20
CA ALA A 102 19.34 1.46 -19.39
C ALA A 102 18.03 0.66 -19.35
N SER A 103 16.94 1.33 -19.64
CA SER A 103 15.60 0.71 -19.65
C SER A 103 14.68 1.46 -20.60
N ALA A 104 13.72 0.74 -21.17
CA ALA A 104 12.61 1.33 -21.92
C ALA A 104 11.35 1.37 -21.05
N ASP A 105 10.39 2.23 -21.41
CA ASP A 105 9.07 2.18 -20.80
C ASP A 105 8.43 0.80 -21.07
N PRO A 106 8.11 0.02 -20.04
CA PRO A 106 7.57 -1.32 -20.22
C PRO A 106 6.20 -1.32 -20.93
N CYS A 107 5.44 -0.22 -20.79
CA CYS A 107 4.16 -0.06 -21.48
C CYS A 107 3.91 1.41 -21.86
N PRO A 108 4.39 1.86 -23.03
CA PRO A 108 4.16 3.21 -23.49
C PRO A 108 2.67 3.54 -23.63
N GLY A 109 2.26 4.68 -23.09
CA GLY A 109 0.87 5.15 -23.13
C GLY A 109 -0.07 4.51 -22.11
N SER A 110 0.43 3.76 -21.11
CA SER A 110 -0.35 3.40 -19.92
C SER A 110 -0.61 4.64 -19.07
N ILE A 111 -1.65 4.55 -18.21
CA ILE A 111 -1.94 5.62 -17.24
C ILE A 111 -0.72 5.90 -16.36
N PRO A 112 -0.54 7.16 -15.90
CA PRO A 112 0.49 7.50 -14.93
C PRO A 112 0.38 6.65 -13.66
N VAL A 113 1.52 6.34 -13.05
CA VAL A 113 1.57 5.58 -11.78
C VAL A 113 0.78 6.28 -10.67
N ALA A 114 0.85 7.62 -10.60
CA ALA A 114 0.07 8.40 -9.64
C ALA A 114 -1.45 8.25 -9.81
N ASP A 115 -1.93 8.11 -11.06
CA ASP A 115 -3.35 7.89 -11.36
C ASP A 115 -3.78 6.47 -11.01
N ALA A 116 -2.94 5.46 -11.27
CA ALA A 116 -3.18 4.08 -10.86
C ALA A 116 -3.35 3.98 -9.33
N ILE A 117 -2.48 4.65 -8.56
CA ILE A 117 -2.59 4.75 -7.11
C ILE A 117 -3.94 5.36 -6.71
N ALA A 118 -4.32 6.50 -7.30
CA ALA A 118 -5.57 7.19 -6.96
C ALA A 118 -6.81 6.33 -7.23
N ILE A 119 -6.83 5.60 -8.36
CA ILE A 119 -7.93 4.68 -8.72
C ILE A 119 -8.04 3.55 -7.70
N ALA A 120 -6.92 2.91 -7.36
CA ALA A 120 -6.90 1.80 -6.41
C ALA A 120 -7.32 2.24 -4.99
N GLU A 121 -6.83 3.39 -4.50
CA GLU A 121 -7.22 3.96 -3.21
C GLU A 121 -8.71 4.29 -3.16
N ALA A 122 -9.26 4.91 -4.22
CA ALA A 122 -10.68 5.20 -4.32
C ALA A 122 -11.53 3.91 -4.37
N ARG A 123 -11.05 2.88 -5.06
CA ARG A 123 -11.73 1.58 -5.17
C ARG A 123 -11.81 0.87 -3.83
N MET A 124 -10.73 0.87 -3.07
CA MET A 124 -10.58 0.10 -1.83
C MET A 124 -10.90 0.89 -0.58
N ASN A 125 -10.99 2.21 -0.67
CA ASN A 125 -11.04 3.11 0.50
C ASN A 125 -9.89 2.83 1.49
N GLY A 126 -8.68 2.70 0.97
CA GLY A 126 -7.47 2.35 1.71
C GLY A 126 -6.27 3.21 1.33
N THR A 127 -5.08 2.81 1.79
CA THR A 127 -3.81 3.52 1.53
C THR A 127 -2.88 2.64 0.71
N SER A 128 -2.44 3.11 -0.45
CA SER A 128 -1.51 2.38 -1.30
C SER A 128 -0.12 2.32 -0.68
N VAL A 129 0.50 1.13 -0.74
CA VAL A 129 1.85 0.87 -0.24
C VAL A 129 2.83 0.48 -1.34
N SER A 130 2.34 -0.01 -2.47
CA SER A 130 3.17 -0.24 -3.65
C SER A 130 2.36 -0.18 -4.95
N VAL A 131 3.05 0.07 -6.03
CA VAL A 131 2.55 -0.03 -7.41
C VAL A 131 3.68 -0.51 -8.31
N GLN A 132 3.41 -1.49 -9.15
CA GLN A 132 4.38 -2.08 -10.08
C GLN A 132 3.69 -2.55 -11.36
N PRO A 133 4.45 -2.77 -12.46
CA PRO A 133 3.96 -3.54 -13.58
C PRO A 133 3.64 -4.98 -13.13
N ASP A 134 2.61 -5.58 -13.71
CA ASP A 134 2.30 -6.99 -13.51
C ASP A 134 3.42 -7.87 -14.11
N ASP A 135 3.70 -9.01 -13.49
CA ASP A 135 4.81 -9.88 -13.91
C ASP A 135 4.53 -10.59 -15.24
N ASP A 136 3.25 -10.91 -15.51
CA ASP A 136 2.82 -11.61 -16.72
C ASP A 136 2.53 -10.66 -17.88
N ASP A 137 1.95 -9.48 -17.57
CA ASP A 137 1.66 -8.43 -18.55
C ASP A 137 2.08 -7.06 -18.04
N HIS A 138 3.26 -6.62 -18.44
CA HIS A 138 3.84 -5.33 -18.02
C HIS A 138 2.99 -4.09 -18.38
N CYS A 139 1.93 -4.26 -19.16
CA CYS A 139 0.96 -3.19 -19.43
C CYS A 139 -0.15 -3.09 -18.37
N LEU A 140 -0.29 -4.10 -17.53
CA LEU A 140 -1.13 -4.04 -16.35
C LEU A 140 -0.35 -3.41 -15.19
N ARG A 141 -1.09 -2.89 -14.21
CA ARG A 141 -0.53 -2.34 -12.97
C ARG A 141 -1.10 -3.11 -11.80
N GLU A 142 -0.23 -3.58 -10.93
CA GLU A 142 -0.59 -4.10 -9.62
C GLU A 142 -0.38 -3.01 -8.58
N VAL A 143 -1.43 -2.67 -7.84
CA VAL A 143 -1.38 -1.72 -6.73
C VAL A 143 -1.73 -2.44 -5.44
N GLN A 144 -0.82 -2.47 -4.48
CA GLN A 144 -1.11 -2.98 -3.15
C GLN A 144 -1.69 -1.87 -2.28
N VAL A 145 -2.87 -2.13 -1.70
CA VAL A 145 -3.62 -1.19 -0.88
C VAL A 145 -3.88 -1.79 0.49
N LEU A 146 -3.47 -1.10 1.53
CA LEU A 146 -3.75 -1.47 2.91
C LEU A 146 -5.12 -0.94 3.33
N VAL A 147 -6.03 -1.84 3.74
CA VAL A 147 -7.37 -1.53 4.24
C VAL A 147 -7.51 -2.15 5.63
N GLY A 148 -7.45 -1.32 6.66
CA GLY A 148 -7.38 -1.84 8.04
C GLY A 148 -6.10 -2.65 8.24
N ASP A 149 -6.24 -3.95 8.50
CA ASP A 149 -5.17 -4.92 8.72
C ASP A 149 -4.98 -5.91 7.56
N VAL A 150 -5.62 -5.64 6.43
CA VAL A 150 -5.57 -6.51 5.25
C VAL A 150 -4.89 -5.79 4.08
N LEU A 151 -3.92 -6.45 3.48
CA LEU A 151 -3.31 -6.02 2.24
C LEU A 151 -4.11 -6.57 1.06
N TRP A 152 -4.55 -5.69 0.19
CA TRP A 152 -5.27 -6.01 -1.03
C TRP A 152 -4.41 -5.71 -2.25
N GLU A 153 -4.60 -6.47 -3.30
CA GLU A 153 -4.04 -6.23 -4.61
C GLU A 153 -5.15 -5.80 -5.57
N VAL A 154 -4.92 -4.69 -6.27
CA VAL A 154 -5.82 -4.15 -7.28
C VAL A 154 -5.07 -4.18 -8.61
N LYS A 155 -5.57 -4.98 -9.55
CA LYS A 155 -5.03 -5.07 -10.90
C LYS A 155 -5.77 -4.11 -11.82
N LEU A 156 -5.02 -3.26 -12.50
CA LEU A 156 -5.53 -2.22 -13.39
C LEU A 156 -5.06 -2.45 -14.82
N ALA A 157 -5.99 -2.28 -15.76
CA ALA A 157 -5.67 -2.23 -17.18
C ALA A 157 -4.87 -0.97 -17.53
N ARG A 158 -4.31 -0.96 -18.74
CA ARG A 158 -3.55 0.16 -19.31
C ARG A 158 -4.29 1.50 -19.28
N ASP A 159 -5.60 1.49 -19.44
CA ASP A 159 -6.48 2.67 -19.41
C ASP A 159 -7.03 3.02 -18.02
N GLY A 160 -6.64 2.26 -16.99
CA GLY A 160 -7.08 2.45 -15.62
C GLY A 160 -8.35 1.68 -15.23
N ALA A 161 -8.92 0.87 -16.11
CA ALA A 161 -10.03 0.01 -15.73
C ALA A 161 -9.58 -1.01 -14.67
N VAL A 162 -10.35 -1.15 -13.57
CA VAL A 162 -10.09 -2.17 -12.54
C VAL A 162 -10.51 -3.52 -13.10
N LEU A 163 -9.55 -4.44 -13.21
CA LEU A 163 -9.77 -5.79 -13.73
C LEU A 163 -10.06 -6.78 -12.60
N GLU A 164 -9.29 -6.68 -11.51
CA GLU A 164 -9.33 -7.63 -10.42
C GLU A 164 -9.06 -6.94 -9.08
N THR A 165 -9.56 -7.54 -8.02
CA THR A 165 -9.32 -7.10 -6.65
C THR A 165 -9.28 -8.33 -5.76
N GLU A 166 -8.16 -8.64 -5.14
CA GLU A 166 -7.97 -9.83 -4.30
C GLU A 166 -7.15 -9.52 -3.05
N LYS A 167 -7.20 -10.42 -2.08
CA LYS A 167 -6.29 -10.33 -0.93
C LYS A 167 -4.88 -10.69 -1.40
N SER A 168 -3.90 -9.90 -0.99
CA SER A 168 -2.51 -10.20 -1.31
C SER A 168 -2.02 -11.37 -0.48
N ASP A 169 -1.60 -12.45 -1.14
CA ASP A 169 -0.97 -13.62 -0.49
C ASP A 169 0.48 -13.34 -0.05
N LYS A 170 0.99 -12.13 -0.34
CA LYS A 170 2.40 -11.74 -0.06
C LYS A 170 2.67 -11.39 1.41
N ASP A 171 1.74 -11.70 2.32
CA ASP A 171 1.87 -11.44 3.77
C ASP A 171 2.67 -12.51 4.53
N GLY A 172 3.07 -13.59 3.89
CA GLY A 172 3.47 -14.84 4.55
C GLY A 172 4.91 -15.31 4.36
N ASN A 173 5.81 -14.54 3.76
CA ASN A 173 7.24 -14.97 3.71
C ASN A 173 8.20 -13.80 3.92
#